data_774018ec32408dc467acd87dfd7b83d0
#
_entry.id   774018ec32408dc467acd87dfd7b83d0
#
_cell.length_a   1.000
_cell.length_b   1.000
_cell.length_c   1.000
_cell.angle_alpha   90.00
_cell.angle_beta   90.00
_cell.angle_gamma   90.00
#
_symmetry.space_group_name_H-M   'P 1'
#
loop_
_entity.id
_entity.type
_entity.pdbx_description
1 polymer ?
#
loop_
_entity_poly.entity_id
_entity_poly.type
_entity_poly.pdbx_seq_one_letter_code
_entity_poly.pdbx_strand_id
1 'polypeptide(L)'
;MKLLIGLVCLLFILYCMHITICLIYCRAKKRKDAKRLVQQQNADGNMDETILSNTNKSFSWKLKQLLNGYIMYSVSRLGRVSSQKYRIFMLKHVYQMHIEKNVVIYGGFMIRAPWNISIGAGTVIGDACSLDGRNGIVIGENVNMSTAVYIY
;
A
#
# COMPACT_ATOMS: atom_id res chain seq x y z
N MET A 1 12.34 37.17 3.93
CA MET A 1 13.25 36.06 3.60
C MET A 1 13.33 35.00 4.71
N LYS A 2 13.64 35.35 5.97
CA LYS A 2 13.73 34.39 7.10
C LYS A 2 12.41 33.60 7.36
N LEU A 3 11.29 34.25 7.25
CA LEU A 3 9.96 33.63 7.47
C LEU A 3 9.61 32.61 6.39
N LEU A 4 9.97 32.87 5.13
CA LEU A 4 9.79 31.96 4.01
C LEU A 4 10.66 30.69 4.18
N ILE A 5 11.92 30.88 4.59
CA ILE A 5 12.84 29.76 4.85
C ILE A 5 12.30 28.89 5.99
N GLY A 6 11.81 29.51 7.08
CA GLY A 6 11.20 28.79 8.19
C GLY A 6 9.98 27.95 7.77
N LEU A 7 9.11 28.52 6.91
CA LEU A 7 7.96 27.81 6.37
C LEU A 7 8.38 26.60 5.51
N VAL A 8 9.36 26.77 4.64
CA VAL A 8 9.87 25.66 3.79
C VAL A 8 10.49 24.55 4.64
N CYS A 9 11.28 24.91 5.67
CA CYS A 9 11.84 23.92 6.59
C CYS A 9 10.74 23.16 7.35
N LEU A 10 9.69 23.83 7.81
CA LEU A 10 8.55 23.20 8.48
C LEU A 10 7.83 22.23 7.56
N LEU A 11 7.53 22.60 6.31
CA LEU A 11 6.90 21.75 5.32
C LEU A 11 7.77 20.53 5.00
N PHE A 12 9.07 20.68 4.92
CA PHE A 12 10.01 19.60 4.70
C PHE A 12 10.01 18.61 5.88
N ILE A 13 10.02 19.10 7.12
CA ILE A 13 9.94 18.26 8.31
C ILE A 13 8.61 17.46 8.33
N LEU A 14 7.49 18.11 8.06
CA LEU A 14 6.17 17.45 8.00
C LEU A 14 6.14 16.37 6.91
N TYR A 15 6.76 16.62 5.77
CA TYR A 15 6.88 15.65 4.69
C TYR A 15 7.75 14.44 5.09
N CYS A 16 8.89 14.67 5.74
CA CYS A 16 9.75 13.59 6.27
C CYS A 16 9.02 12.75 7.31
N MET A 17 8.29 13.37 8.22
CA MET A 17 7.46 12.68 9.21
C MET A 17 6.37 11.81 8.53
N HIS A 18 5.69 12.35 7.51
CA HIS A 18 4.71 11.60 6.73
C HIS A 18 5.32 10.32 6.13
N ILE A 19 6.46 10.43 5.44
CA ILE A 19 7.15 9.27 4.84
C ILE A 19 7.53 8.25 5.93
N THR A 20 8.06 8.70 7.05
CA THR A 20 8.49 7.83 8.15
C THR A 20 7.31 7.05 8.73
N ILE A 21 6.18 7.71 8.99
CA ILE A 21 4.96 7.07 9.50
C ILE A 21 4.47 6.01 8.50
N CYS A 22 4.37 6.36 7.21
CA CYS A 22 3.95 5.42 6.16
C CYS A 22 4.86 4.20 6.09
N LEU A 23 6.18 4.40 6.12
CA LEU A 23 7.17 3.34 6.04
C LEU A 23 7.09 2.38 7.24
N ILE A 24 7.04 2.92 8.46
CA ILE A 24 6.96 2.11 9.68
C ILE A 24 5.66 1.29 9.68
N TYR A 25 4.54 1.92 9.34
CA TYR A 25 3.25 1.24 9.30
C TYR A 25 3.22 0.12 8.25
N CYS A 26 3.64 0.40 7.01
CA CYS A 26 3.64 -0.60 5.94
C CYS A 26 4.57 -1.77 6.25
N ARG A 27 5.76 -1.54 6.83
CA ARG A 27 6.66 -2.60 7.27
C ARG A 27 6.06 -3.47 8.38
N ALA A 28 5.40 -2.84 9.36
CA ALA A 28 4.74 -3.55 10.45
C ALA A 28 3.58 -4.42 9.94
N LYS A 29 2.80 -3.91 9.00
CA LYS A 29 1.70 -4.63 8.34
C LYS A 29 2.22 -5.79 7.51
N LYS A 30 3.19 -5.56 6.64
CA LYS A 30 3.82 -6.62 5.82
C LYS A 30 4.28 -7.81 6.67
N ARG A 31 4.94 -7.54 7.80
CA ARG A 31 5.38 -8.60 8.72
C ARG A 31 4.22 -9.38 9.35
N LYS A 32 3.12 -8.69 9.69
CA LYS A 32 1.94 -9.35 10.29
C LYS A 32 1.18 -10.18 9.27
N ASP A 33 0.97 -9.65 8.08
CA ASP A 33 0.23 -10.32 7.03
C ASP A 33 1.01 -11.54 6.50
N ALA A 34 2.35 -11.44 6.38
CA ALA A 34 3.20 -12.59 6.06
C ALA A 34 3.06 -13.73 7.10
N LYS A 35 3.01 -13.40 8.40
CA LYS A 35 2.79 -14.42 9.45
C LYS A 35 1.40 -15.05 9.36
N ARG A 36 0.36 -14.29 9.00
CA ARG A 36 -1.01 -14.81 8.82
C ARG A 36 -1.09 -15.77 7.64
N LEU A 37 -0.47 -15.43 6.51
CA LEU A 37 -0.46 -16.31 5.33
C LEU A 37 0.23 -17.64 5.62
N VAL A 38 1.35 -17.63 6.34
CA VAL A 38 2.02 -18.86 6.78
C VAL A 38 1.15 -19.68 7.74
N GLN A 39 0.43 -19.03 8.66
CA GLN A 39 -0.48 -19.71 9.57
C GLN A 39 -1.69 -20.32 8.85
N GLN A 40 -2.25 -19.62 7.84
CA GLN A 40 -3.34 -20.15 7.02
C GLN A 40 -2.91 -21.37 6.19
N GLN A 41 -1.73 -21.34 5.59
CA GLN A 41 -1.18 -22.50 4.87
C GLN A 41 -0.98 -23.73 5.78
N ASN A 42 -0.67 -23.51 7.05
CA ASN A 42 -0.50 -24.59 8.04
C ASN A 42 -1.84 -25.04 8.67
N ALA A 43 -2.91 -24.25 8.52
CA ALA A 43 -4.22 -24.49 9.12
C ALA A 43 -5.27 -25.08 8.15
N ASP A 44 -4.94 -25.31 6.89
CA ASP A 44 -5.83 -25.92 5.89
C ASP A 44 -6.22 -27.39 6.22
N GLY A 45 -5.90 -27.85 7.45
CA GLY A 45 -6.32 -29.15 8.01
C GLY A 45 -7.47 -29.09 9.03
N ASN A 46 -7.89 -27.93 9.50
CA ASN A 46 -9.00 -27.83 10.47
C ASN A 46 -9.78 -26.51 10.28
N MET A 47 -10.90 -26.65 9.60
CA MET A 47 -11.93 -25.61 9.62
C MET A 47 -12.61 -25.63 10.98
N ASP A 48 -12.35 -24.63 11.79
CA ASP A 48 -13.17 -24.32 12.95
C ASP A 48 -13.74 -22.91 12.84
N GLU A 49 -15.05 -22.87 12.69
CA GLU A 49 -15.87 -21.66 12.73
C GLU A 49 -15.82 -21.08 14.13
N THR A 50 -14.96 -20.13 14.35
CA THR A 50 -15.10 -19.29 15.52
C THR A 50 -14.70 -17.90 15.17
N ILE A 51 -15.64 -17.06 14.80
CA ILE A 51 -15.47 -15.61 14.96
C ILE A 51 -16.79 -14.88 14.79
N LEU A 52 -17.46 -14.67 15.91
CA LEU A 52 -18.16 -13.42 16.16
C LEU A 52 -17.92 -13.06 17.61
N SER A 53 -16.70 -12.71 17.96
CA SER A 53 -16.43 -12.09 19.23
C SER A 53 -16.75 -10.61 19.14
N ASN A 54 -17.79 -10.26 19.85
CA ASN A 54 -18.22 -8.91 20.16
C ASN A 54 -17.09 -8.20 20.96
N THR A 55 -16.13 -7.61 20.24
CA THR A 55 -15.02 -6.91 20.87
C THR A 55 -15.40 -5.47 21.11
N ASN A 56 -15.46 -5.07 22.36
CA ASN A 56 -15.36 -3.68 22.77
C ASN A 56 -14.23 -3.02 21.96
N LYS A 57 -14.60 -2.13 21.05
CA LYS A 57 -13.68 -1.49 20.10
C LYS A 57 -12.70 -0.61 20.87
N SER A 58 -11.62 -1.20 21.36
CA SER A 58 -10.55 -0.53 22.09
C SER A 58 -10.01 0.66 21.32
N PHE A 59 -9.51 1.69 21.99
CA PHE A 59 -8.83 2.85 21.42
C PHE A 59 -7.77 2.46 20.37
N SER A 60 -7.04 1.38 20.64
CA SER A 60 -6.05 0.83 19.70
C SER A 60 -6.64 0.40 18.36
N TRP A 61 -7.90 -0.09 18.33
CA TRP A 61 -8.59 -0.46 17.08
C TRP A 61 -8.98 0.79 16.28
N LYS A 62 -9.49 1.84 16.93
CA LYS A 62 -9.81 3.12 16.28
C LYS A 62 -8.56 3.75 15.66
N LEU A 63 -7.45 3.75 16.39
CA LEU A 63 -6.17 4.25 15.88
C LEU A 63 -5.67 3.46 14.66
N LYS A 64 -5.80 2.13 14.68
CA LYS A 64 -5.44 1.28 13.52
C LYS A 64 -6.30 1.57 12.30
N GLN A 65 -7.61 1.80 12.47
CA GLN A 65 -8.49 2.19 11.37
C GLN A 65 -8.11 3.56 10.80
N LEU A 66 -7.83 4.52 11.64
CA LEU A 66 -7.41 5.87 11.22
C LEU A 66 -6.10 5.82 10.44
N LEU A 67 -5.10 5.08 10.92
CA LEU A 67 -3.83 4.90 10.24
C LEU A 67 -4.02 4.18 8.89
N ASN A 68 -4.85 3.14 8.83
CA ASN A 68 -5.14 2.45 7.58
C ASN A 68 -5.81 3.38 6.56
N GLY A 69 -6.80 4.17 6.99
CA GLY A 69 -7.45 5.18 6.15
C GLY A 69 -6.46 6.24 5.65
N TYR A 70 -5.56 6.70 6.53
CA TYR A 70 -4.52 7.65 6.18
C TYR A 70 -3.55 7.10 5.12
N ILE A 71 -3.11 5.86 5.24
CA ILE A 71 -2.24 5.21 4.25
C ILE A 71 -2.95 5.08 2.91
N MET A 72 -4.20 4.61 2.91
CA MET A 72 -4.99 4.50 1.68
C MET A 72 -5.15 5.85 0.98
N TYR A 73 -5.47 6.90 1.74
CA TYR A 73 -5.56 8.26 1.21
C TYR A 73 -4.22 8.73 0.62
N SER A 74 -3.12 8.48 1.30
CA SER A 74 -1.77 8.84 0.85
C SER A 74 -1.38 8.14 -0.45
N VAL A 75 -1.69 6.84 -0.57
CA VAL A 75 -1.46 6.06 -1.80
C VAL A 75 -2.32 6.58 -2.94
N SER A 76 -3.60 6.87 -2.70
CA SER A 76 -4.49 7.43 -3.74
C SER A 76 -4.03 8.80 -4.23
N ARG A 77 -3.50 9.63 -3.33
CA ARG A 77 -2.90 10.92 -3.72
C ARG A 77 -1.67 10.76 -4.59
N LEU A 78 -0.88 9.71 -4.34
CA LEU A 78 0.29 9.39 -5.16
C LEU A 78 -0.10 9.11 -6.62
N GLY A 79 -1.26 8.51 -6.88
CA GLY A 79 -1.80 8.29 -8.22
C GLY A 79 -2.02 9.56 -9.04
N ARG A 80 -2.14 10.73 -8.40
CA ARG A 80 -2.29 12.04 -9.07
C ARG A 80 -0.96 12.71 -9.42
N VAL A 81 0.16 12.18 -8.93
CA VAL A 81 1.47 12.73 -9.23
C VAL A 81 1.88 12.36 -10.65
N SER A 82 2.27 13.32 -11.48
CA SER A 82 2.61 13.07 -12.89
C SER A 82 3.88 12.23 -13.07
N SER A 83 4.84 12.31 -12.14
CA SER A 83 6.12 11.60 -12.26
C SER A 83 5.97 10.11 -11.96
N GLN A 84 6.06 9.27 -12.98
CA GLN A 84 6.05 7.82 -12.87
C GLN A 84 7.21 7.28 -12.01
N LYS A 85 8.41 7.80 -12.19
CA LYS A 85 9.60 7.39 -11.41
C LYS A 85 9.37 7.62 -9.91
N TYR A 86 8.80 8.77 -9.56
CA TYR A 86 8.47 9.09 -8.17
C TYR A 86 7.37 8.17 -7.62
N ARG A 87 6.31 7.89 -8.40
CA ARG A 87 5.24 6.96 -7.99
C ARG A 87 5.80 5.57 -7.70
N ILE A 88 6.59 5.00 -8.61
CA ILE A 88 7.20 3.69 -8.44
C ILE A 88 8.15 3.67 -7.24
N PHE A 89 8.99 4.70 -7.08
CA PHE A 89 9.88 4.83 -5.93
C PHE A 89 9.11 4.79 -4.61
N MET A 90 8.04 5.59 -4.49
CA MET A 90 7.21 5.64 -3.28
C MET A 90 6.50 4.31 -3.02
N LEU A 91 5.88 3.70 -4.05
CA LEU A 91 5.20 2.40 -3.91
C LEU A 91 6.17 1.31 -3.45
N LYS A 92 7.36 1.26 -4.03
CA LYS A 92 8.37 0.24 -3.73
C LYS A 92 9.02 0.43 -2.36
N HIS A 93 9.47 1.62 -2.04
CA HIS A 93 10.32 1.86 -0.87
C HIS A 93 9.55 2.30 0.38
N VAL A 94 8.49 3.10 0.22
CA VAL A 94 7.69 3.61 1.33
C VAL A 94 6.51 2.68 1.63
N TYR A 95 5.74 2.33 0.61
CA TYR A 95 4.55 1.47 0.77
C TYR A 95 4.85 -0.03 0.67
N GLN A 96 6.12 -0.42 0.48
CA GLN A 96 6.63 -1.80 0.53
C GLN A 96 6.01 -2.76 -0.49
N MET A 97 5.51 -2.22 -1.60
CA MET A 97 5.03 -2.99 -2.75
C MET A 97 6.22 -3.69 -3.44
N HIS A 98 6.06 -4.95 -3.84
CA HIS A 98 7.09 -5.63 -4.61
C HIS A 98 6.92 -5.28 -6.09
N ILE A 99 7.85 -4.51 -6.65
CA ILE A 99 7.82 -4.06 -8.05
C ILE A 99 9.16 -4.39 -8.67
N GLU A 100 9.13 -5.17 -9.76
CA GLU A 100 10.32 -5.54 -10.50
C GLU A 100 10.76 -4.45 -11.49
N LYS A 101 11.73 -4.79 -12.34
CA LYS A 101 12.28 -3.86 -13.34
C LYS A 101 11.30 -3.61 -14.49
N ASN A 102 11.41 -2.43 -15.11
CA ASN A 102 10.63 -2.05 -16.31
C ASN A 102 9.11 -2.09 -16.14
N VAL A 103 8.60 -1.96 -14.89
CA VAL A 103 7.18 -1.85 -14.62
C VAL A 103 6.73 -0.42 -14.87
N VAL A 104 5.57 -0.28 -15.52
CA VAL A 104 4.88 1.00 -15.75
C VAL A 104 3.58 0.99 -14.95
N ILE A 105 3.36 2.01 -14.14
CA ILE A 105 2.09 2.21 -13.43
C ILE A 105 1.57 3.59 -13.79
N TYR A 106 0.47 3.64 -14.53
CA TYR A 106 -0.19 4.90 -14.89
C TYR A 106 -0.88 5.54 -13.69
N GLY A 107 -1.51 6.69 -13.89
CA GLY A 107 -2.09 7.48 -12.81
C GLY A 107 -3.48 7.03 -12.37
N GLY A 108 -4.08 7.79 -11.45
CA GLY A 108 -5.47 7.58 -11.05
C GLY A 108 -5.77 6.27 -10.30
N PHE A 109 -4.76 5.47 -9.99
CA PHE A 109 -4.95 4.17 -9.34
C PHE A 109 -5.49 4.28 -7.92
N MET A 110 -6.20 3.23 -7.49
CA MET A 110 -6.58 2.98 -6.11
C MET A 110 -5.93 1.67 -5.65
N ILE A 111 -5.02 1.74 -4.68
CA ILE A 111 -4.31 0.56 -4.17
C ILE A 111 -4.56 0.43 -2.68
N ARG A 112 -5.01 -0.75 -2.26
CA ARG A 112 -5.16 -1.17 -0.87
C ARG A 112 -4.12 -2.22 -0.53
N ALA A 113 -3.58 -2.16 0.68
CA ALA A 113 -2.55 -3.08 1.17
C ALA A 113 -1.40 -3.31 0.16
N PRO A 114 -0.72 -2.22 -0.32
CA PRO A 114 0.31 -2.33 -1.35
C PRO A 114 1.45 -3.28 -0.98
N TRP A 115 1.73 -3.47 0.31
CA TRP A 115 2.76 -4.39 0.82
C TRP A 115 2.50 -5.87 0.53
N ASN A 116 1.28 -6.26 0.13
CA ASN A 116 0.91 -7.61 -0.26
C ASN A 116 0.75 -7.75 -1.78
N ILE A 117 1.20 -6.77 -2.56
CA ILE A 117 1.10 -6.81 -4.02
C ILE A 117 2.50 -6.99 -4.61
N SER A 118 2.61 -7.95 -5.54
CA SER A 118 3.81 -8.20 -6.34
C SER A 118 3.51 -7.99 -7.81
N ILE A 119 4.38 -7.25 -8.51
CA ILE A 119 4.28 -6.99 -9.94
C ILE A 119 5.58 -7.42 -10.61
N GLY A 120 5.48 -8.34 -11.55
CA GLY A 120 6.59 -8.88 -12.33
C GLY A 120 7.11 -7.90 -13.38
N ALA A 121 8.29 -8.21 -13.88
CA ALA A 121 9.05 -7.38 -14.81
C ALA A 121 8.28 -7.08 -16.12
N GLY A 122 8.47 -5.89 -16.68
CA GLY A 122 7.88 -5.50 -17.96
C GLY A 122 6.35 -5.30 -17.94
N THR A 123 5.72 -5.39 -16.78
CA THR A 123 4.26 -5.26 -16.64
C THR A 123 3.81 -3.80 -16.69
N VAL A 124 2.68 -3.58 -17.33
CA VAL A 124 2.03 -2.27 -17.45
C VAL A 124 0.68 -2.29 -16.74
N ILE A 125 0.49 -1.38 -15.80
CA ILE A 125 -0.79 -1.14 -15.12
C ILE A 125 -1.39 0.15 -15.67
N GLY A 126 -2.55 0.03 -16.30
CA GLY A 126 -3.26 1.14 -16.94
C GLY A 126 -3.81 2.18 -15.96
N ASP A 127 -4.36 3.25 -16.51
CA ASP A 127 -4.96 4.33 -15.70
C ASP A 127 -6.18 3.85 -14.91
N ALA A 128 -6.42 4.49 -13.77
CA ALA A 128 -7.60 4.27 -12.92
C ALA A 128 -7.83 2.81 -12.48
N CYS A 129 -6.78 1.96 -12.48
CA CYS A 129 -6.87 0.60 -11.98
C CYS A 129 -7.05 0.57 -10.46
N SER A 130 -7.83 -0.42 -9.97
CA SER A 130 -8.02 -0.66 -8.53
C SER A 130 -7.47 -2.03 -8.15
N LEU A 131 -6.53 -2.06 -7.20
CA LEU A 131 -5.86 -3.28 -6.73
C LEU A 131 -6.08 -3.41 -5.21
N ASP A 132 -6.80 -4.44 -4.79
CA ASP A 132 -7.02 -4.72 -3.37
C ASP A 132 -6.13 -5.88 -2.89
N GLY A 133 -4.95 -5.55 -2.41
CA GLY A 133 -3.96 -6.51 -1.93
C GLY A 133 -4.23 -7.11 -0.55
N ARG A 134 -5.44 -6.99 0.03
CA ARG A 134 -5.70 -7.51 1.38
C ARG A 134 -5.49 -9.02 1.49
N ASN A 135 -5.80 -9.75 0.41
CA ASN A 135 -5.61 -11.20 0.31
C ASN A 135 -4.36 -11.58 -0.50
N GLY A 136 -3.55 -10.60 -0.85
CA GLY A 136 -2.39 -10.77 -1.74
C GLY A 136 -2.76 -10.71 -3.21
N ILE A 137 -1.93 -10.04 -4.01
CA ILE A 137 -2.04 -10.01 -5.47
C ILE A 137 -0.66 -10.30 -6.03
N VAL A 138 -0.59 -11.24 -6.97
CA VAL A 138 0.61 -11.52 -7.76
C VAL A 138 0.26 -11.31 -9.23
N ILE A 139 0.89 -10.29 -9.83
CA ILE A 139 0.81 -10.04 -11.27
C ILE A 139 2.12 -10.50 -11.90
N GLY A 140 2.05 -11.36 -12.89
CA GLY A 140 3.20 -11.95 -13.56
C GLY A 140 4.04 -10.94 -14.36
N GLU A 141 4.97 -11.46 -15.11
CA GLU A 141 5.81 -10.67 -16.02
C GLU A 141 5.09 -10.37 -17.34
N ASN A 142 5.42 -9.22 -17.96
CA ASN A 142 4.91 -8.79 -19.26
C ASN A 142 3.38 -8.77 -19.38
N VAL A 143 2.69 -8.56 -18.25
CA VAL A 143 1.24 -8.38 -18.24
C VAL A 143 0.89 -6.95 -18.63
N ASN A 144 -0.09 -6.80 -19.50
CA ASN A 144 -0.63 -5.49 -19.88
C ASN A 144 -2.08 -5.37 -19.37
N MET A 145 -2.28 -4.57 -18.34
CA MET A 145 -3.60 -4.25 -17.79
C MET A 145 -4.10 -2.95 -18.41
N SER A 146 -5.28 -3.01 -19.02
CA SER A 146 -5.95 -1.84 -19.58
C SER A 146 -6.43 -0.86 -18.50
N THR A 147 -7.02 0.24 -18.95
CA THR A 147 -7.64 1.26 -18.07
C THR A 147 -8.81 0.69 -17.27
N ALA A 148 -8.98 1.14 -16.04
CA ALA A 148 -10.10 0.81 -15.14
C ALA A 148 -10.30 -0.69 -14.88
N VAL A 149 -9.22 -1.46 -14.76
CA VAL A 149 -9.26 -2.86 -14.31
C VAL A 149 -9.32 -2.90 -12.78
N TYR A 150 -10.22 -3.73 -12.24
CA TYR A 150 -10.43 -3.91 -10.81
C TYR A 150 -10.10 -5.34 -10.39
N ILE A 151 -9.18 -5.51 -9.43
CA ILE A 151 -8.78 -6.79 -8.82
C ILE A 151 -9.05 -6.70 -7.31
N TYR A 152 -9.88 -7.64 -6.80
CA TYR A 152 -10.28 -7.71 -5.38
C TYR A 152 -9.93 -9.05 -4.75
#